data_ee18835139e8cc1c9cf1c4da68552586
#
_entry.id   ee18835139e8cc1c9cf1c4da68552586
#
_cell.length_a   1.000
_cell.length_b   1.000
_cell.length_c   1.000
_cell.angle_alpha   90.00
_cell.angle_beta   90.00
_cell.angle_gamma   90.00
#
_symmetry.space_group_name_H-M   'P 1'
#
loop_
_entity.id
_entity.type
_entity.pdbx_description
1 polymer ?
#
loop_
_entity_poly.entity_id
_entity_poly.type
_entity_poly.pdbx_seq_one_letter_code
_entity_poly.pdbx_strand_id
1 'polypeptide(L)'
;MVLMTISTKDELQFLLHRALEIEKDFESLSVWKGFVSISSKYRPTVITLARDSHKHRLDLEKLLKNLNLEAPTDEIPEETFDFDGMMDMEILQKIVENDQIVADLYSELAEKTDSKLVARLLGDENVSVFYDLLNRLVSDENRHVKMVKSVSGDIVRVQ
;
A
#
# COMPACT_ATOMS: atom_id res chain seq x y z
N MET A 1 2.14 13.91 21.63
CA MET A 1 1.65 14.36 20.33
C MET A 1 0.17 14.09 20.20
N VAL A 2 -0.57 15.06 19.74
CA VAL A 2 -2.00 14.90 19.53
C VAL A 2 -2.24 14.09 18.26
N LEU A 3 -2.97 13.00 18.40
CA LEU A 3 -3.38 12.21 17.26
C LEU A 3 -4.63 12.84 16.67
N MET A 4 -4.49 13.40 15.49
CA MET A 4 -5.61 14.07 14.82
C MET A 4 -6.57 13.03 14.25
N THR A 5 -7.85 13.19 14.58
CA THR A 5 -8.89 12.39 13.97
C THR A 5 -9.08 12.82 12.52
N ILE A 6 -9.25 11.86 11.61
CA ILE A 6 -9.61 12.14 10.23
C ILE A 6 -11.12 12.34 10.20
N SER A 7 -11.55 13.59 10.09
CA SER A 7 -12.95 13.96 10.25
C SER A 7 -13.57 14.67 9.05
N THR A 8 -12.77 15.00 8.04
CA THR A 8 -13.26 15.68 6.84
C THR A 8 -13.05 14.83 5.60
N LYS A 9 -13.91 15.05 4.61
CA LYS A 9 -13.83 14.41 3.30
C LYS A 9 -12.48 14.67 2.64
N ASP A 10 -11.98 15.89 2.73
CA ASP A 10 -10.70 16.28 2.09
C ASP A 10 -9.51 15.57 2.73
N GLU A 11 -9.47 15.45 4.05
CA GLU A 11 -8.43 14.72 4.75
C GLU A 11 -8.42 13.24 4.35
N LEU A 12 -9.61 12.63 4.33
CA LEU A 12 -9.76 11.23 3.95
C LEU A 12 -9.31 11.01 2.50
N GLN A 13 -9.75 11.87 1.60
CA GLN A 13 -9.37 11.79 0.19
C GLN A 13 -7.86 11.91 0.01
N PHE A 14 -7.23 12.86 0.68
CA PHE A 14 -5.78 13.07 0.61
C PHE A 14 -5.02 11.81 1.00
N LEU A 15 -5.40 11.20 2.13
CA LEU A 15 -4.71 10.02 2.64
C LEU A 15 -4.96 8.77 1.78
N LEU A 16 -6.18 8.59 1.28
CA LEU A 16 -6.49 7.49 0.37
C LEU A 16 -5.74 7.64 -0.97
N HIS A 17 -5.63 8.87 -1.47
CA HIS A 17 -4.84 9.14 -2.67
C HIS A 17 -3.37 8.80 -2.45
N ARG A 18 -2.83 9.14 -1.27
CA ARG A 18 -1.44 8.84 -0.95
C ARG A 18 -1.19 7.32 -0.92
N ALA A 19 -2.10 6.57 -0.31
CA ALA A 19 -2.01 5.10 -0.32
C ALA A 19 -2.06 4.55 -1.75
N LEU A 20 -2.97 5.08 -2.56
CA LEU A 20 -3.12 4.66 -3.94
C LEU A 20 -1.86 4.95 -4.77
N GLU A 21 -1.21 6.10 -4.57
CA GLU A 21 0.05 6.42 -5.22
C GLU A 21 1.13 5.39 -4.91
N ILE A 22 1.25 5.00 -3.64
CA ILE A 22 2.26 4.02 -3.22
C ILE A 22 1.99 2.66 -3.89
N GLU A 23 0.74 2.23 -3.95
CA GLU A 23 0.38 0.98 -4.62
C GLU A 23 0.68 1.04 -6.13
N LYS A 24 0.41 2.18 -6.77
CA LYS A 24 0.71 2.40 -8.19
C LYS A 24 2.20 2.35 -8.50
N ASP A 25 3.04 2.78 -7.57
CA ASP A 25 4.49 2.78 -7.76
C ASP A 25 5.02 1.38 -8.09
N PHE A 26 4.41 0.34 -7.53
CA PHE A 26 4.79 -1.05 -7.82
C PHE A 26 4.41 -1.51 -9.23
N GLU A 27 3.65 -0.72 -9.96
CA GLU A 27 3.28 -1.02 -11.34
C GLU A 27 4.12 -0.23 -12.35
N SER A 28 5.08 0.56 -11.90
CA SER A 28 5.94 1.35 -12.78
C SER A 28 6.90 0.46 -13.57
N LEU A 29 7.33 0.94 -14.72
CA LEU A 29 8.26 0.21 -15.59
C LEU A 29 9.60 -0.07 -14.88
N SER A 30 10.10 0.88 -14.08
CA SER A 30 11.36 0.71 -13.33
C SER A 30 11.26 -0.44 -12.34
N VAL A 31 10.14 -0.57 -11.66
CA VAL A 31 9.90 -1.65 -10.71
C VAL A 31 9.88 -2.99 -11.43
N TRP A 32 9.18 -3.08 -12.57
CA TRP A 32 9.13 -4.31 -13.36
C TRP A 32 10.50 -4.72 -13.87
N LYS A 33 11.33 -3.76 -14.30
CA LYS A 33 12.70 -4.05 -14.70
C LYS A 33 13.51 -4.63 -13.54
N GLY A 34 13.36 -4.05 -12.36
CA GLY A 34 14.01 -4.56 -11.15
C GLY A 34 13.58 -6.00 -10.84
N PHE A 35 12.28 -6.28 -10.93
CA PHE A 35 11.74 -7.61 -10.65
C PHE A 35 12.24 -8.66 -11.65
N VAL A 36 12.42 -8.28 -12.90
CA VAL A 36 12.96 -9.19 -13.93
C VAL A 36 14.43 -9.47 -13.68
N SER A 37 15.19 -8.48 -13.21
CA SER A 37 16.63 -8.62 -12.97
C SER A 37 16.99 -9.33 -11.67
N ILE A 38 16.07 -9.43 -10.72
CA ILE A 38 16.32 -10.07 -9.43
C ILE A 38 16.56 -11.58 -9.60
N SER A 39 17.36 -12.16 -8.71
CA SER A 39 17.67 -13.60 -8.73
C SER A 39 16.40 -14.45 -8.70
N SER A 40 16.42 -15.56 -9.42
CA SER A 40 15.25 -16.43 -9.58
C SER A 40 14.66 -16.94 -8.26
N LYS A 41 15.48 -17.09 -7.23
CA LYS A 41 15.01 -17.56 -5.93
C LYS A 41 14.08 -16.56 -5.24
N TYR A 42 14.17 -15.27 -5.58
CA TYR A 42 13.32 -14.22 -4.99
C TYR A 42 12.12 -13.86 -5.87
N ARG A 43 12.11 -14.26 -7.15
CA ARG A 43 11.05 -13.90 -8.09
C ARG A 43 9.65 -14.29 -7.64
N PRO A 44 9.41 -15.51 -7.13
CA PRO A 44 8.06 -15.86 -6.66
C PRO A 44 7.53 -14.88 -5.61
N THR A 45 8.39 -14.46 -4.69
CA THR A 45 8.03 -13.50 -3.64
C THR A 45 7.66 -12.15 -4.25
N VAL A 46 8.53 -11.57 -5.09
CA VAL A 46 8.26 -10.24 -5.67
C VAL A 46 7.06 -10.24 -6.62
N ILE A 47 6.82 -11.35 -7.32
CA ILE A 47 5.63 -11.50 -8.17
C ILE A 47 4.36 -11.48 -7.31
N THR A 48 4.38 -12.20 -6.19
CA THR A 48 3.25 -12.21 -5.24
C THR A 48 2.98 -10.80 -4.71
N LEU A 49 4.04 -10.09 -4.31
CA LEU A 49 3.92 -8.72 -3.82
C LEU A 49 3.33 -7.79 -4.88
N ALA A 50 3.81 -7.88 -6.11
CA ALA A 50 3.30 -7.05 -7.20
C ALA A 50 1.84 -7.34 -7.51
N ARG A 51 1.45 -8.62 -7.49
CA ARG A 51 0.06 -9.03 -7.71
C ARG A 51 -0.85 -8.50 -6.62
N ASP A 52 -0.43 -8.62 -5.36
CA ASP A 52 -1.22 -8.14 -4.23
C ASP A 52 -1.32 -6.62 -4.22
N SER A 53 -0.25 -5.93 -4.60
CA SER A 53 -0.25 -4.47 -4.71
C SER A 53 -1.24 -3.99 -5.78
N HIS A 54 -1.30 -4.68 -6.91
CA HIS A 54 -2.28 -4.40 -7.95
C HIS A 54 -3.70 -4.59 -7.43
N LYS A 55 -3.95 -5.67 -6.69
CA LYS A 55 -5.24 -5.94 -6.08
C LYS A 55 -5.62 -4.85 -5.07
N HIS A 56 -4.67 -4.42 -4.25
CA HIS A 56 -4.88 -3.32 -3.29
C HIS A 56 -5.24 -2.03 -4.01
N ARG A 57 -4.57 -1.74 -5.12
CA ARG A 57 -4.89 -0.58 -5.95
C ARG A 57 -6.35 -0.60 -6.41
N LEU A 58 -6.80 -1.74 -6.92
CA LEU A 58 -8.19 -1.90 -7.37
C LEU A 58 -9.18 -1.73 -6.21
N ASP A 59 -8.85 -2.28 -5.04
CA ASP A 59 -9.67 -2.14 -3.84
C ASP A 59 -9.79 -0.67 -3.42
N LEU A 60 -8.68 0.08 -3.45
CA LEU A 60 -8.67 1.50 -3.10
C LEU A 60 -9.45 2.35 -4.11
N GLU A 61 -9.31 2.06 -5.40
CA GLU A 61 -10.06 2.77 -6.45
C GLU A 61 -11.56 2.55 -6.27
N LYS A 62 -11.97 1.33 -5.96
CA LYS A 62 -13.36 1.00 -5.69
C LYS A 62 -13.87 1.71 -4.43
N LEU A 63 -13.05 1.76 -3.39
CA LEU A 63 -13.40 2.47 -2.16
C LEU A 63 -13.61 3.97 -2.41
N LEU A 64 -12.70 4.60 -3.15
CA LEU A 64 -12.83 6.01 -3.51
C LEU A 64 -14.13 6.27 -4.27
N LYS A 65 -14.46 5.40 -5.22
CA LYS A 65 -15.71 5.50 -5.98
C LYS A 65 -16.93 5.39 -5.06
N ASN A 66 -16.91 4.42 -4.15
CA ASN A 66 -18.03 4.19 -3.22
C ASN A 66 -18.20 5.35 -2.23
N LEU A 67 -17.10 5.99 -1.85
CA LEU A 67 -17.12 7.18 -0.99
C LEU A 67 -17.50 8.45 -1.76
N ASN A 68 -17.66 8.35 -3.06
CA ASN A 68 -17.89 9.49 -3.96
C ASN A 68 -16.77 10.52 -3.83
N LEU A 69 -15.54 10.05 -3.72
CA LEU A 69 -14.35 10.86 -3.70
C LEU A 69 -13.71 10.87 -5.09
N GLU A 70 -13.01 11.95 -5.38
CA GLU A 70 -12.34 12.10 -6.67
C GLU A 70 -11.20 11.08 -6.79
N ALA A 71 -11.14 10.37 -7.92
CA ALA A 71 -10.05 9.46 -8.20
C ALA A 71 -8.87 10.26 -8.77
N PRO A 72 -7.62 9.94 -8.40
CA PRO A 72 -6.46 10.52 -9.05
C PRO A 72 -6.35 10.00 -10.49
N THR A 73 -5.44 10.60 -11.26
CA THR A 73 -5.22 10.20 -12.67
C THR A 73 -4.79 8.73 -12.74
N ASP A 74 -5.10 8.07 -13.85
CA ASP A 74 -4.72 6.67 -14.08
C ASP A 74 -3.23 6.52 -14.42
N GLU A 75 -2.49 7.62 -14.51
CA GLU A 75 -1.08 7.57 -14.82
C GLU A 75 -0.28 6.89 -13.72
N ILE A 76 0.59 5.96 -14.13
CA ILE A 76 1.52 5.30 -13.23
C ILE A 76 2.81 6.12 -13.24
N PRO A 77 3.30 6.58 -12.06
CA PRO A 77 4.55 7.34 -12.00
C PRO A 77 5.70 6.54 -12.58
N GLU A 78 6.54 7.19 -13.40
CA GLU A 78 7.65 6.49 -14.07
C GLU A 78 8.85 6.23 -13.16
N GLU A 79 9.10 7.06 -12.18
CA GLU A 79 10.40 7.06 -11.48
C GLU A 79 10.35 7.10 -9.95
N THR A 80 9.22 6.81 -9.32
CA THR A 80 9.15 6.86 -7.86
C THR A 80 9.98 5.75 -7.22
N PHE A 81 10.11 4.62 -7.90
CA PHE A 81 11.00 3.53 -7.53
C PHE A 81 11.92 3.24 -8.70
N ASP A 82 13.20 3.42 -8.48
CA ASP A 82 14.19 3.01 -9.45
C ASP A 82 15.07 1.93 -8.84
N PHE A 83 14.93 0.72 -9.34
CA PHE A 83 15.73 -0.41 -8.91
C PHE A 83 16.94 -0.66 -9.81
N ASP A 84 17.16 0.19 -10.82
CA ASP A 84 18.29 0.06 -11.72
C ASP A 84 19.62 0.11 -10.94
N GLY A 85 20.48 -0.87 -11.22
CA GLY A 85 21.77 -0.95 -10.57
C GLY A 85 21.75 -1.43 -9.13
N MET A 86 20.58 -1.74 -8.58
CA MET A 86 20.49 -2.26 -7.21
C MET A 86 20.78 -3.75 -7.18
N MET A 87 21.44 -4.19 -6.11
CA MET A 87 21.60 -5.61 -5.81
C MET A 87 20.30 -6.18 -5.24
N ASP A 88 20.13 -7.48 -5.34
CA ASP A 88 18.91 -8.18 -4.85
C ASP A 88 18.51 -7.72 -3.45
N MET A 89 19.48 -7.61 -2.57
CA MET A 89 19.23 -7.26 -1.17
C MET A 89 18.78 -5.83 -1.00
N GLU A 90 19.27 -4.92 -1.82
CA GLU A 90 18.84 -3.54 -1.83
C GLU A 90 17.40 -3.42 -2.33
N ILE A 91 17.03 -4.20 -3.35
CA ILE A 91 15.67 -4.25 -3.88
C ILE A 91 14.70 -4.74 -2.81
N LEU A 92 15.04 -5.85 -2.14
CA LEU A 92 14.20 -6.41 -1.09
C LEU A 92 14.03 -5.46 0.09
N GLN A 93 15.11 -4.78 0.49
CA GLN A 93 15.05 -3.79 1.56
C GLN A 93 14.13 -2.62 1.20
N LYS A 94 14.21 -2.16 -0.04
CA LYS A 94 13.35 -1.07 -0.53
C LYS A 94 11.88 -1.46 -0.51
N ILE A 95 11.58 -2.68 -0.90
CA ILE A 95 10.22 -3.22 -0.87
C ILE A 95 9.71 -3.25 0.58
N VAL A 96 10.50 -3.75 1.52
CA VAL A 96 10.10 -3.79 2.94
C VAL A 96 9.80 -2.39 3.49
N GLU A 97 10.67 -1.43 3.21
CA GLU A 97 10.47 -0.04 3.65
C GLU A 97 9.15 0.50 3.14
N ASN A 98 8.84 0.23 1.89
CA ASN A 98 7.61 0.72 1.27
C ASN A 98 6.36 0.04 1.80
N ASP A 99 6.41 -1.27 1.95
CA ASP A 99 5.30 -2.03 2.53
C ASP A 99 5.03 -1.55 3.96
N GLN A 100 6.07 -1.22 4.71
CA GLN A 100 5.92 -0.71 6.07
C GLN A 100 5.25 0.68 6.07
N ILE A 101 5.64 1.55 5.15
CA ILE A 101 5.04 2.88 5.02
C ILE A 101 3.55 2.78 4.72
N VAL A 102 3.17 1.93 3.77
CA VAL A 102 1.77 1.79 3.40
C VAL A 102 0.96 1.07 4.48
N ALA A 103 1.57 0.11 5.18
CA ALA A 103 0.92 -0.54 6.34
C ALA A 103 0.59 0.48 7.43
N ASP A 104 1.52 1.36 7.74
CA ASP A 104 1.31 2.42 8.73
C ASP A 104 0.19 3.37 8.29
N LEU A 105 0.15 3.70 7.01
CA LEU A 105 -0.90 4.56 6.47
C LEU A 105 -2.28 3.91 6.56
N TYR A 106 -2.40 2.63 6.22
CA TYR A 106 -3.66 1.88 6.37
C TYR A 106 -4.08 1.80 7.84
N SER A 107 -3.12 1.59 8.74
CA SER A 107 -3.40 1.56 10.19
C SER A 107 -3.94 2.90 10.66
N GLU A 108 -3.34 4.00 10.23
CA GLU A 108 -3.82 5.34 10.58
C GLU A 108 -5.23 5.58 10.07
N LEU A 109 -5.50 5.20 8.83
CA LEU A 109 -6.83 5.32 8.25
C LEU A 109 -7.87 4.53 9.05
N ALA A 110 -7.52 3.30 9.44
CA ALA A 110 -8.43 2.45 10.22
C ALA A 110 -8.66 2.98 11.63
N GLU A 111 -7.63 3.51 12.28
CA GLU A 111 -7.71 3.93 13.68
C GLU A 111 -8.24 5.34 13.86
N LYS A 112 -7.95 6.25 12.93
CA LYS A 112 -8.19 7.67 13.10
C LYS A 112 -9.36 8.23 12.28
N THR A 113 -9.89 7.48 11.32
CA THR A 113 -11.03 7.97 10.55
C THR A 113 -12.29 7.92 11.42
N ASP A 114 -12.98 9.07 11.52
CA ASP A 114 -14.20 9.19 12.31
C ASP A 114 -15.32 8.37 11.68
N SER A 115 -15.94 7.49 12.46
CA SER A 115 -17.03 6.63 11.99
C SER A 115 -18.23 7.43 11.52
N LYS A 116 -18.46 8.63 12.07
CA LYS A 116 -19.54 9.51 11.63
C LYS A 116 -19.31 10.01 10.21
N LEU A 117 -18.06 10.30 9.88
CA LEU A 117 -17.68 10.69 8.50
C LEU A 117 -17.96 9.52 7.54
N VAL A 118 -17.54 8.31 7.90
CA VAL A 118 -17.74 7.12 7.08
C VAL A 118 -19.25 6.86 6.89
N ALA A 119 -20.04 6.99 7.96
CA ALA A 119 -21.49 6.82 7.89
C ALA A 119 -22.13 7.81 6.94
N ARG A 120 -21.68 9.07 6.95
CA ARG A 120 -22.20 10.09 6.02
C ARG A 120 -21.88 9.78 4.57
N LEU A 121 -20.70 9.22 4.31
CA LEU A 121 -20.23 8.96 2.95
C LEU A 121 -20.72 7.62 2.38
N LEU A 122 -20.81 6.58 3.21
CA LEU A 122 -21.15 5.21 2.77
C LEU A 122 -22.51 4.71 3.24
N GLY A 123 -23.11 5.36 4.24
CA GLY A 123 -24.30 4.87 4.93
C GLY A 123 -23.91 4.03 6.16
N ASP A 124 -24.78 4.02 7.16
CA ASP A 124 -24.53 3.35 8.43
C ASP A 124 -24.24 1.86 8.28
N GLU A 125 -24.92 1.20 7.35
CA GLU A 125 -24.78 -0.24 7.10
C GLU A 125 -23.43 -0.61 6.49
N ASN A 126 -22.71 0.35 5.94
CA ASN A 126 -21.43 0.11 5.26
C ASN A 126 -20.20 0.60 6.06
N VAL A 127 -20.41 1.11 7.27
CA VAL A 127 -19.32 1.58 8.12
C VAL A 127 -18.33 0.44 8.40
N SER A 128 -18.81 -0.73 8.78
CA SER A 128 -17.95 -1.88 9.06
C SER A 128 -17.18 -2.34 7.83
N VAL A 129 -17.75 -2.22 6.64
CA VAL A 129 -17.09 -2.60 5.38
C VAL A 129 -15.84 -1.77 5.17
N PHE A 130 -15.91 -0.47 5.46
CA PHE A 130 -14.76 0.44 5.35
C PHE A 130 -13.60 0.01 6.25
N TYR A 131 -13.88 -0.19 7.53
CA TYR A 131 -12.84 -0.58 8.50
C TYR A 131 -12.31 -1.99 8.26
N ASP A 132 -13.17 -2.93 7.88
CA ASP A 132 -12.76 -4.30 7.58
C ASP A 132 -11.80 -4.33 6.38
N LEU A 133 -12.08 -3.53 5.35
CA LEU A 133 -11.17 -3.42 4.21
C LEU A 133 -9.80 -2.92 4.64
N LEU A 134 -9.75 -1.82 5.40
CA LEU A 134 -8.49 -1.24 5.84
C LEU A 134 -7.70 -2.21 6.72
N ASN A 135 -8.37 -2.89 7.63
CA ASN A 135 -7.72 -3.88 8.51
C ASN A 135 -7.18 -5.07 7.72
N ARG A 136 -7.88 -5.48 6.67
CA ARG A 136 -7.38 -6.52 5.76
C ARG A 136 -6.14 -6.05 5.02
N LEU A 137 -6.13 -4.79 4.54
CA LEU A 137 -4.96 -4.23 3.88
C LEU A 137 -3.75 -4.17 4.82
N VAL A 138 -3.95 -3.77 6.06
CA VAL A 138 -2.89 -3.79 7.09
C VAL A 138 -2.33 -5.20 7.25
N SER A 139 -3.22 -6.18 7.37
CA SER A 139 -2.83 -7.59 7.54
C SER A 139 -2.02 -8.09 6.35
N ASP A 140 -2.45 -7.76 5.13
CA ASP A 140 -1.75 -8.14 3.90
C ASP A 140 -0.35 -7.53 3.84
N GLU A 141 -0.21 -6.24 4.15
CA GLU A 141 1.09 -5.57 4.12
C GLU A 141 2.04 -6.12 5.18
N ASN A 142 1.54 -6.42 6.37
CA ASN A 142 2.35 -7.04 7.41
C ASN A 142 2.81 -8.45 7.00
N ARG A 143 1.97 -9.19 6.28
CA ARG A 143 2.34 -10.48 5.72
C ARG A 143 3.44 -10.34 4.68
N HIS A 144 3.36 -9.31 3.81
CA HIS A 144 4.39 -9.02 2.81
C HIS A 144 5.75 -8.77 3.48
N VAL A 145 5.78 -7.96 4.52
CA VAL A 145 7.01 -7.69 5.27
C VAL A 145 7.60 -9.00 5.79
N LYS A 146 6.79 -9.87 6.36
CA LYS A 146 7.24 -11.18 6.86
C LYS A 146 7.75 -12.08 5.73
N MET A 147 7.08 -12.07 4.59
CA MET A 147 7.51 -12.86 3.42
C MET A 147 8.89 -12.43 2.95
N VAL A 148 9.14 -11.14 2.83
CA VAL A 148 10.43 -10.62 2.39
C VAL A 148 11.51 -10.94 3.42
N LYS A 149 11.23 -10.74 4.72
CA LYS A 149 12.17 -11.10 5.79
C LYS A 149 12.52 -12.58 5.77
N SER A 150 11.55 -13.43 5.48
CA SER A 150 11.75 -14.88 5.42
C SER A 150 12.70 -15.28 4.30
N VAL A 151 12.64 -14.65 3.12
CA VAL A 151 13.48 -15.01 1.99
C VAL A 151 14.81 -14.26 1.97
N SER A 152 14.87 -13.07 2.56
CA SER A 152 16.09 -12.26 2.60
C SER A 152 17.03 -12.62 3.75
N GLY A 153 16.54 -13.38 4.71
CA GLY A 153 17.35 -13.81 5.85
C GLY A 153 17.84 -12.65 6.70
N ASP A 154 19.14 -12.61 6.95
CA ASP A 154 19.73 -11.70 7.93
C ASP A 154 19.80 -10.24 7.48
N ILE A 155 19.57 -9.97 6.22
CA ILE A 155 19.68 -8.62 5.69
C ILE A 155 18.76 -7.65 6.40
N VAL A 156 17.53 -8.07 6.65
CA VAL A 156 16.56 -7.21 7.33
C VAL A 156 16.80 -7.16 8.83
N ARG A 157 17.47 -8.18 9.39
CA ARG A 157 17.79 -8.22 10.82
C ARG A 157 18.90 -7.26 11.22
N VAL A 158 19.77 -6.93 10.30
CA VAL A 158 20.91 -6.05 10.56
C VAL A 158 20.47 -4.59 10.65
N GLN A 159 19.28 -4.29 10.19
CA GLN A 159 18.74 -2.92 10.17
C GLN A 159 18.23 -2.43 11.56
#